data_74066f2129a3e326621f6e9ec52a68a5
#
_entry.id   74066f2129a3e326621f6e9ec52a68a5
#
_cell.length_a   1.000
_cell.length_b   1.000
_cell.length_c   1.000
_cell.angle_alpha   90.00
_cell.angle_beta   90.00
_cell.angle_gamma   90.00
#
_symmetry.space_group_name_H-M   'P 1'
#
loop_
_entity.id
_entity.type
_entity.pdbx_description
1 polymer ?
#
loop_
_entity_poly.entity_id
_entity_poly.type
_entity_poly.pdbx_seq_one_letter_code
_entity_poly.pdbx_strand_id
1 'polypeptide(L)'
;SAQYRWYDGFDAIHHAYAGLQFTDATQLKAGIQQVPFGLLPTVSQSFWFGSGYYLGIEDDYDPGVVVVHQAGKTTWHLGWFSGDEYGTGARYDRYSFDVAQTDALPYRERQRFNVRVEQSRDWAGGELLLGASAFAGKVQNTRSRRHHDHQAAAVHAQWKRDGWTTQLQWARYRYSVPGERIALSAFQAPFEIVAEADVPSANVAYSFGQRGWLDDVTCYNNLSMTRPVGHSSGVRDSWQNVTGCSLQKGVMLTYVDWIAGRNMWFAGGDGIGINNG
;
A
#
# COMPACT_ATOMS: atom_id res chain seq x y z
N SER A 1 -4.45 -7.83 -18.66
CA SER A 1 -3.39 -6.83 -18.41
C SER A 1 -2.15 -7.53 -17.87
N ALA A 2 -0.97 -7.11 -18.30
CA ALA A 2 0.31 -7.57 -17.77
C ALA A 2 1.34 -6.45 -17.84
N GLN A 3 2.17 -6.33 -16.80
CA GLN A 3 3.32 -5.44 -16.76
C GLN A 3 4.49 -6.16 -16.12
N TYR A 4 5.63 -6.15 -16.81
CA TYR A 4 6.90 -6.64 -16.32
C TYR A 4 7.86 -5.47 -16.16
N ARG A 5 8.64 -5.46 -15.10
CA ARG A 5 9.57 -4.38 -14.75
C ARG A 5 10.99 -4.92 -14.60
N TRP A 6 11.95 -4.19 -15.17
CA TRP A 6 13.38 -4.44 -15.04
C TRP A 6 14.00 -3.37 -14.16
N TYR A 7 14.76 -3.82 -13.16
CA TYR A 7 15.51 -2.99 -12.25
C TYR A 7 17.00 -3.34 -12.34
N ASP A 8 17.85 -2.54 -11.73
CA ASP A 8 19.25 -2.90 -11.59
C ASP A 8 19.40 -4.08 -10.63
N GLY A 9 19.88 -5.21 -11.14
CA GLY A 9 20.12 -6.44 -10.39
C GLY A 9 18.93 -7.39 -10.21
N PHE A 10 17.70 -7.01 -10.59
CA PHE A 10 16.55 -7.92 -10.55
C PHE A 10 15.43 -7.50 -11.51
N ASP A 11 14.47 -8.35 -11.68
CA ASP A 11 13.26 -8.13 -12.46
C ASP A 11 12.03 -8.71 -11.75
N ALA A 12 10.86 -8.12 -12.00
CA ALA A 12 9.63 -8.51 -11.33
C ALA A 12 8.40 -8.37 -12.22
N ILE A 13 7.42 -9.23 -12.00
CA ILE A 13 6.06 -9.04 -12.52
C ILE A 13 5.38 -8.02 -11.59
N HIS A 14 5.01 -6.87 -12.14
CA HIS A 14 4.20 -5.91 -11.38
C HIS A 14 2.76 -6.40 -11.29
N HIS A 15 2.15 -6.79 -12.41
CA HIS A 15 0.86 -7.45 -12.44
C HIS A 15 0.74 -8.34 -13.70
N ALA A 16 -0.05 -9.39 -13.59
CA ALA A 16 -0.41 -10.26 -14.71
C ALA A 16 -1.75 -10.94 -14.40
N TYR A 17 -2.85 -10.43 -14.93
CA TYR A 17 -4.18 -10.99 -14.69
C TYR A 17 -5.07 -11.00 -15.92
N ALA A 18 -6.01 -11.94 -15.96
CA ALA A 18 -7.13 -11.99 -16.89
C ALA A 18 -8.40 -11.48 -16.19
N GLY A 19 -9.25 -10.78 -16.94
CA GLY A 19 -10.56 -10.33 -16.47
C GLY A 19 -11.69 -10.90 -17.32
N LEU A 20 -12.77 -11.33 -16.68
CA LEU A 20 -14.00 -11.77 -17.30
C LEU A 20 -15.15 -10.88 -16.83
N GLN A 21 -15.83 -10.23 -17.77
CA GLN A 21 -17.03 -9.46 -17.51
C GLN A 21 -18.25 -10.41 -17.51
N PHE A 22 -18.86 -10.62 -16.35
CA PHE A 22 -20.08 -11.46 -16.24
C PHE A 22 -21.35 -10.70 -16.59
N THR A 23 -21.44 -9.45 -16.14
CA THR A 23 -22.53 -8.52 -16.43
C THR A 23 -21.95 -7.13 -16.56
N ASP A 24 -22.73 -6.14 -16.99
CA ASP A 24 -22.28 -4.73 -17.04
C ASP A 24 -21.81 -4.22 -15.67
N ALA A 25 -22.30 -4.81 -14.58
CA ALA A 25 -22.00 -4.43 -13.22
C ALA A 25 -20.95 -5.32 -12.51
N THR A 26 -20.61 -6.50 -13.06
CA THR A 26 -19.81 -7.50 -12.35
C THR A 26 -18.66 -8.02 -13.19
N GLN A 27 -17.45 -7.87 -12.69
CA GLN A 27 -16.21 -8.38 -13.30
C GLN A 27 -15.48 -9.33 -12.33
N LEU A 28 -14.96 -10.43 -12.86
CA LEU A 28 -14.00 -11.30 -12.19
C LEU A 28 -12.60 -11.02 -12.75
N LYS A 29 -11.61 -10.91 -11.87
CA LYS A 29 -10.18 -10.84 -12.22
C LYS A 29 -9.44 -11.99 -11.56
N ALA A 30 -8.52 -12.64 -12.26
CA ALA A 30 -7.70 -13.73 -11.75
C ALA A 30 -6.24 -13.59 -12.23
N GLY A 31 -5.30 -13.73 -11.31
CA GLY A 31 -3.86 -13.58 -11.54
C GLY A 31 -3.21 -12.66 -10.52
N ILE A 32 -1.98 -12.19 -10.81
CA ILE A 32 -1.27 -11.21 -9.98
C ILE A 32 -1.89 -9.84 -10.24
N GLN A 33 -2.50 -9.27 -9.22
CA GLN A 33 -3.25 -8.01 -9.31
C GLN A 33 -3.20 -7.24 -8.00
N GLN A 34 -3.48 -5.94 -8.07
CA GLN A 34 -3.52 -5.09 -6.89
C GLN A 34 -4.54 -5.59 -5.87
N VAL A 35 -4.09 -5.72 -4.64
CA VAL A 35 -4.92 -6.11 -3.50
C VAL A 35 -5.88 -4.97 -3.17
N PRO A 36 -7.20 -5.20 -3.11
CA PRO A 36 -8.17 -4.15 -2.84
C PRO A 36 -8.21 -3.79 -1.35
N PHE A 37 -7.33 -2.90 -0.92
CA PHE A 37 -7.27 -2.40 0.45
C PHE A 37 -6.99 -0.90 0.47
N GLY A 38 -7.65 -0.15 1.37
CA GLY A 38 -7.48 1.29 1.49
C GLY A 38 -7.88 2.07 0.25
N LEU A 39 -7.36 3.29 0.13
CA LEU A 39 -7.51 4.12 -1.06
C LEU A 39 -6.54 3.66 -2.15
N LEU A 40 -7.07 3.36 -3.32
CA LEU A 40 -6.28 2.87 -4.45
C LEU A 40 -5.94 3.99 -5.44
N PRO A 41 -4.76 3.95 -6.07
CA PRO A 41 -3.67 3.00 -5.80
C PRO A 41 -2.97 3.24 -4.45
N THR A 42 -2.86 4.48 -4.01
CA THR A 42 -2.19 4.90 -2.76
C THR A 42 -2.75 6.22 -2.22
N VAL A 43 -2.46 6.56 -0.96
CA VAL A 43 -2.68 7.89 -0.37
C VAL A 43 -1.43 8.75 -0.58
N SER A 44 -1.05 8.96 -1.83
CA SER A 44 0.15 9.75 -2.15
C SER A 44 0.12 10.24 -3.59
N GLN A 45 0.74 11.38 -3.83
CA GLN A 45 1.04 11.92 -5.15
C GLN A 45 2.55 11.93 -5.42
N SER A 46 3.40 11.66 -4.42
CA SER A 46 4.85 11.68 -4.57
C SER A 46 5.39 10.35 -5.08
N PHE A 47 6.60 10.37 -5.64
CA PHE A 47 7.36 9.15 -5.97
C PHE A 47 7.70 8.32 -4.73
N TRP A 48 7.82 8.95 -3.56
CA TRP A 48 8.20 8.30 -2.29
C TRP A 48 7.02 7.70 -1.53
N PHE A 49 5.82 7.75 -2.07
CA PHE A 49 4.61 7.20 -1.43
C PHE A 49 4.41 7.64 0.04
N GLY A 50 3.78 6.81 0.84
CA GLY A 50 3.57 6.97 2.28
C GLY A 50 3.98 5.71 3.05
N SER A 51 3.89 5.75 4.38
CA SER A 51 4.20 4.59 5.24
C SER A 51 3.41 3.35 4.86
N GLY A 52 2.16 3.49 4.39
CA GLY A 52 1.32 2.36 3.98
C GLY A 52 1.93 1.52 2.87
N TYR A 53 2.61 2.15 1.92
CA TYR A 53 3.34 1.46 0.85
C TYR A 53 4.46 0.58 1.40
N TYR A 54 5.30 1.12 2.27
CA TYR A 54 6.41 0.38 2.88
C TYR A 54 5.97 -0.68 3.90
N LEU A 55 4.72 -0.61 4.35
CA LEU A 55 4.13 -1.60 5.26
C LEU A 55 3.37 -2.71 4.52
N GLY A 56 3.38 -2.72 3.18
CA GLY A 56 2.69 -3.72 2.37
C GLY A 56 1.16 -3.65 2.48
N ILE A 57 0.59 -2.49 2.77
CA ILE A 57 -0.86 -2.27 2.84
C ILE A 57 -1.39 -1.30 1.79
N GLU A 58 -0.52 -0.69 1.01
CA GLU A 58 -0.84 0.13 -0.17
C GLU A 58 0.01 -0.33 -1.35
N ASP A 59 -0.55 -0.25 -2.56
CA ASP A 59 0.10 -0.65 -3.82
C ASP A 59 0.70 -2.07 -3.80
N ASP A 60 0.01 -2.97 -3.11
CA ASP A 60 0.32 -4.37 -2.93
C ASP A 60 -0.27 -5.23 -4.06
N TYR A 61 0.50 -6.21 -4.59
CA TYR A 61 0.12 -7.04 -5.74
C TYR A 61 0.36 -8.51 -5.45
N ASP A 62 -0.72 -9.29 -5.40
CA ASP A 62 -0.71 -10.70 -5.07
C ASP A 62 -1.42 -11.59 -6.10
N PRO A 63 -1.05 -12.87 -6.21
CA PRO A 63 -1.79 -13.86 -6.99
C PRO A 63 -3.11 -14.22 -6.30
N GLY A 64 -4.20 -13.93 -6.98
CA GLY A 64 -5.53 -14.14 -6.41
C GLY A 64 -6.67 -14.00 -7.40
N VAL A 65 -7.86 -13.98 -6.83
CA VAL A 65 -9.12 -13.78 -7.54
C VAL A 65 -9.89 -12.65 -6.87
N VAL A 66 -10.35 -11.69 -7.66
CA VAL A 66 -11.12 -10.54 -7.19
C VAL A 66 -12.41 -10.42 -7.99
N VAL A 67 -13.54 -10.36 -7.30
CA VAL A 67 -14.83 -9.95 -7.86
C VAL A 67 -15.02 -8.47 -7.59
N VAL A 68 -15.27 -7.71 -8.65
CA VAL A 68 -15.64 -6.29 -8.58
C VAL A 68 -17.10 -6.17 -8.98
N HIS A 69 -17.92 -5.56 -8.13
CA HIS A 69 -19.34 -5.34 -8.39
C HIS A 69 -19.72 -3.87 -8.18
N GLN A 70 -20.32 -3.28 -9.23
CA GLN A 70 -20.79 -1.89 -9.22
C GLN A 70 -22.30 -1.87 -9.00
N ALA A 71 -22.73 -1.25 -7.90
CA ALA A 71 -24.14 -1.04 -7.57
C ALA A 71 -24.44 0.47 -7.48
N GLY A 72 -24.84 1.06 -8.60
CA GLY A 72 -25.03 2.51 -8.70
C GLY A 72 -23.71 3.26 -8.47
N LYS A 73 -23.64 4.13 -7.45
CA LYS A 73 -22.43 4.87 -7.05
C LYS A 73 -21.56 4.10 -6.03
N THR A 74 -21.87 2.83 -5.75
CA THR A 74 -21.14 1.99 -4.80
C THR A 74 -20.38 0.90 -5.52
N THR A 75 -19.10 0.72 -5.24
CA THR A 75 -18.25 -0.34 -5.77
C THR A 75 -17.82 -1.27 -4.65
N TRP A 76 -18.02 -2.57 -4.85
CA TRP A 76 -17.59 -3.65 -3.96
C TRP A 76 -16.45 -4.43 -4.58
N HIS A 77 -15.45 -4.75 -3.77
CA HIS A 77 -14.39 -5.69 -4.13
C HIS A 77 -14.37 -6.81 -3.10
N LEU A 78 -14.43 -8.05 -3.58
CA LEU A 78 -14.26 -9.26 -2.78
C LEU A 78 -13.06 -10.02 -3.34
N GLY A 79 -12.00 -10.19 -2.56
CA GLY A 79 -10.75 -10.80 -3.00
C GLY A 79 -10.37 -12.02 -2.16
N TRP A 80 -9.78 -12.99 -2.82
CA TRP A 80 -9.01 -14.06 -2.19
C TRP A 80 -7.64 -14.14 -2.85
N PHE A 81 -6.59 -14.20 -2.03
CA PHE A 81 -5.19 -14.26 -2.45
C PHE A 81 -4.52 -15.48 -1.83
N SER A 82 -3.64 -16.13 -2.55
CA SER A 82 -2.98 -17.38 -2.12
C SER A 82 -1.75 -17.13 -1.25
N GLY A 83 -1.21 -15.95 -1.27
CA GLY A 83 0.03 -15.51 -0.61
C GLY A 83 0.72 -14.47 -1.47
N ASP A 84 1.99 -14.18 -1.20
CA ASP A 84 2.77 -13.24 -1.98
C ASP A 84 2.95 -13.67 -3.45
N GLU A 85 3.35 -12.75 -4.32
CA GLU A 85 3.43 -12.97 -5.76
C GLU A 85 4.50 -14.00 -6.18
N TYR A 86 5.43 -14.34 -5.31
CA TYR A 86 6.46 -15.37 -5.57
C TYR A 86 6.25 -16.68 -4.82
N GLY A 87 5.40 -16.71 -3.78
CA GLY A 87 5.05 -17.91 -3.03
C GLY A 87 6.18 -18.55 -2.24
N THR A 88 7.37 -18.01 -2.20
CA THR A 88 8.55 -18.59 -1.55
C THR A 88 8.97 -17.91 -0.27
N GLY A 89 8.46 -16.73 0.02
CA GLY A 89 8.70 -15.96 1.24
C GLY A 89 10.14 -15.49 1.50
N ALA A 90 11.13 -16.14 0.92
CA ALA A 90 12.55 -15.77 1.07
C ALA A 90 13.09 -14.90 -0.07
N ARG A 91 12.25 -14.56 -1.04
CA ARG A 91 12.68 -13.72 -2.16
C ARG A 91 12.54 -12.24 -1.80
N TYR A 92 13.57 -11.49 -2.16
CA TYR A 92 13.64 -10.05 -1.98
C TYR A 92 13.48 -9.27 -3.29
N ASP A 93 13.54 -9.97 -4.43
CA ASP A 93 13.45 -9.46 -5.79
C ASP A 93 11.98 -9.33 -6.18
N ARG A 94 11.25 -8.39 -5.60
CA ARG A 94 9.84 -8.18 -5.83
C ARG A 94 9.50 -6.70 -5.84
N TYR A 95 8.34 -6.39 -6.39
CA TYR A 95 7.82 -5.03 -6.44
C TYR A 95 7.08 -4.65 -5.16
N SER A 96 6.13 -5.50 -4.70
CA SER A 96 5.34 -5.24 -3.51
C SER A 96 6.14 -5.47 -2.23
N PHE A 97 5.83 -4.72 -1.18
CA PHE A 97 6.39 -4.95 0.14
C PHE A 97 5.61 -6.03 0.88
N ASP A 98 6.11 -7.26 0.85
CA ASP A 98 5.52 -8.42 1.46
C ASP A 98 6.38 -9.03 2.55
N VAL A 99 5.75 -9.95 3.33
CA VAL A 99 6.45 -10.67 4.38
C VAL A 99 7.62 -11.47 3.80
N ALA A 100 8.81 -11.15 4.27
CA ALA A 100 10.04 -11.78 3.85
C ALA A 100 10.59 -12.74 4.92
N GLN A 101 11.02 -13.91 4.47
CA GLN A 101 11.66 -14.87 5.36
C GLN A 101 13.12 -14.48 5.59
N THR A 102 13.46 -14.11 6.83
CA THR A 102 14.84 -13.91 7.28
C THR A 102 15.24 -14.96 8.29
N ASP A 103 16.54 -15.03 8.66
CA ASP A 103 17.01 -15.94 9.70
C ASP A 103 16.44 -15.61 11.07
N ALA A 104 16.21 -14.35 11.39
CA ALA A 104 15.63 -13.92 12.66
C ALA A 104 14.11 -14.07 12.68
N LEU A 105 13.44 -13.76 11.57
CA LEU A 105 11.99 -13.72 11.43
C LEU A 105 11.54 -14.61 10.26
N PRO A 106 11.44 -15.95 10.49
CA PRO A 106 11.20 -16.94 9.45
C PRO A 106 9.70 -17.05 9.11
N TYR A 107 9.09 -15.96 8.64
CA TYR A 107 7.68 -15.92 8.28
C TYR A 107 7.50 -15.79 6.78
N ARG A 108 6.33 -16.25 6.29
CA ARG A 108 5.84 -16.02 4.93
C ARG A 108 4.33 -15.85 4.93
N GLU A 109 3.82 -15.13 3.97
CA GLU A 109 2.38 -14.96 3.77
C GLU A 109 1.69 -16.26 3.34
N ARG A 110 0.41 -16.31 3.68
CA ARG A 110 -0.52 -17.39 3.32
C ARG A 110 -1.83 -16.75 2.88
N GLN A 111 -2.83 -17.59 2.70
CA GLN A 111 -4.16 -17.18 2.23
C GLN A 111 -4.69 -15.93 2.95
N ARG A 112 -5.26 -15.01 2.17
CA ARG A 112 -5.84 -13.76 2.63
C ARG A 112 -7.18 -13.53 1.92
N PHE A 113 -8.19 -13.09 2.66
CA PHE A 113 -9.50 -12.68 2.17
C PHE A 113 -9.66 -11.19 2.39
N ASN A 114 -10.07 -10.47 1.35
CA ASN A 114 -10.23 -9.03 1.35
C ASN A 114 -11.66 -8.65 1.01
N VAL A 115 -12.16 -7.63 1.68
CA VAL A 115 -13.38 -6.90 1.33
C VAL A 115 -13.08 -5.41 1.30
N ARG A 116 -13.56 -4.73 0.27
CA ARG A 116 -13.48 -3.27 0.15
C ARG A 116 -14.75 -2.73 -0.46
N VAL A 117 -15.25 -1.63 0.08
CA VAL A 117 -16.43 -0.91 -0.42
C VAL A 117 -16.10 0.56 -0.54
N GLU A 118 -16.55 1.17 -1.63
CA GLU A 118 -16.44 2.60 -1.88
C GLU A 118 -17.76 3.16 -2.36
N GLN A 119 -18.02 4.40 -2.02
CA GLN A 119 -19.16 5.15 -2.52
C GLN A 119 -18.72 6.54 -2.96
N SER A 120 -18.99 6.88 -4.23
CA SER A 120 -18.85 8.24 -4.76
C SER A 120 -20.13 9.04 -4.55
N ARG A 121 -19.97 10.32 -4.24
CA ARG A 121 -21.07 11.27 -4.13
C ARG A 121 -20.60 12.68 -4.48
N ASP A 122 -21.53 13.50 -4.92
CA ASP A 122 -21.29 14.94 -5.06
C ASP A 122 -21.37 15.60 -3.67
N TRP A 123 -20.35 16.38 -3.31
CA TRP A 123 -20.28 17.08 -2.03
C TRP A 123 -19.44 18.34 -2.13
N ALA A 124 -19.95 19.43 -1.56
CA ALA A 124 -19.27 20.74 -1.51
C ALA A 124 -18.74 21.22 -2.89
N GLY A 125 -19.50 20.94 -3.97
CA GLY A 125 -19.15 21.32 -5.34
C GLY A 125 -18.03 20.50 -5.97
N GLY A 126 -17.65 19.39 -5.38
CA GLY A 126 -16.67 18.43 -5.89
C GLY A 126 -17.15 16.99 -5.78
N GLU A 127 -16.31 16.06 -6.16
CA GLU A 127 -16.54 14.62 -6.00
C GLU A 127 -15.92 14.14 -4.69
N LEU A 128 -16.72 13.50 -3.82
CA LEU A 128 -16.30 12.85 -2.59
C LEU A 128 -16.41 11.34 -2.75
N LEU A 129 -15.30 10.63 -2.61
CA LEU A 129 -15.21 9.19 -2.48
C LEU A 129 -15.02 8.84 -1.00
N LEU A 130 -15.85 7.97 -0.45
CA LEU A 130 -15.71 7.41 0.88
C LEU A 130 -15.60 5.90 0.78
N GLY A 131 -14.71 5.29 1.56
CA GLY A 131 -14.58 3.85 1.53
C GLY A 131 -14.07 3.24 2.82
N ALA A 132 -14.26 1.93 2.89
CA ALA A 132 -13.74 1.08 3.96
C ALA A 132 -13.26 -0.24 3.38
N SER A 133 -12.28 -0.84 4.03
CA SER A 133 -11.75 -2.14 3.65
C SER A 133 -11.27 -2.92 4.86
N ALA A 134 -11.25 -4.23 4.74
CA ALA A 134 -10.65 -5.12 5.71
C ALA A 134 -10.10 -6.37 5.02
N PHE A 135 -9.11 -6.98 5.64
CA PHE A 135 -8.68 -8.32 5.26
C PHE A 135 -8.37 -9.18 6.49
N ALA A 136 -8.47 -10.49 6.29
CA ALA A 136 -8.04 -11.51 7.24
C ALA A 136 -7.25 -12.59 6.49
N GLY A 137 -6.08 -12.91 6.99
CA GLY A 137 -5.16 -13.88 6.41
C GLY A 137 -4.29 -14.55 7.46
N LYS A 138 -3.27 -15.25 6.99
CA LYS A 138 -2.32 -15.97 7.81
C LYS A 138 -0.89 -15.67 7.38
N VAL A 139 0.01 -15.67 8.36
CA VAL A 139 1.44 -15.82 8.12
C VAL A 139 1.90 -17.14 8.76
N GLN A 140 2.79 -17.87 8.10
CA GLN A 140 3.34 -19.13 8.58
C GLN A 140 4.78 -18.95 9.00
N ASN A 141 5.10 -19.35 10.23
CA ASN A 141 6.48 -19.55 10.63
C ASN A 141 7.04 -20.78 9.90
N THR A 142 8.03 -20.61 9.06
CA THR A 142 8.56 -21.66 8.18
C THR A 142 9.35 -22.71 8.91
N ARG A 143 9.89 -22.43 10.12
CA ARG A 143 10.62 -23.39 10.96
C ARG A 143 9.66 -24.25 11.79
N SER A 144 8.78 -23.59 12.56
CA SER A 144 7.83 -24.30 13.44
C SER A 144 6.58 -24.80 12.73
N ARG A 145 6.33 -24.39 11.48
CA ARG A 145 5.11 -24.66 10.69
C ARG A 145 3.83 -24.08 11.29
N ARG A 146 3.90 -23.31 12.36
CA ARG A 146 2.74 -22.69 12.99
C ARG A 146 2.22 -21.54 12.14
N HIS A 147 0.90 -21.39 12.12
CA HIS A 147 0.21 -20.26 11.49
C HIS A 147 -0.17 -19.22 12.53
N HIS A 148 -0.06 -17.96 12.14
CA HIS A 148 -0.43 -16.81 12.94
C HIS A 148 -1.39 -15.95 12.13
N ASP A 149 -2.30 -15.24 12.81
CA ASP A 149 -3.26 -14.36 12.14
C ASP A 149 -2.55 -13.11 11.61
N HIS A 150 -2.97 -12.69 10.41
CA HIS A 150 -2.65 -11.41 9.79
C HIS A 150 -3.95 -10.74 9.40
N GLN A 151 -4.19 -9.53 9.88
CA GLN A 151 -5.42 -8.80 9.63
C GLN A 151 -5.17 -7.30 9.55
N ALA A 152 -5.97 -6.61 8.75
CA ALA A 152 -5.99 -5.16 8.72
C ALA A 152 -7.39 -4.64 8.41
N ALA A 153 -7.64 -3.39 8.78
CA ALA A 153 -8.82 -2.62 8.40
C ALA A 153 -8.42 -1.18 8.07
N ALA A 154 -9.14 -0.54 7.15
CA ALA A 154 -8.93 0.86 6.82
C ALA A 154 -10.26 1.56 6.51
N VAL A 155 -10.28 2.86 6.77
CA VAL A 155 -11.28 3.80 6.27
C VAL A 155 -10.56 4.91 5.53
N HIS A 156 -11.18 5.37 4.43
CA HIS A 156 -10.56 6.40 3.61
C HIS A 156 -11.58 7.36 3.01
N ALA A 157 -11.10 8.54 2.65
CA ALA A 157 -11.85 9.56 1.94
C ALA A 157 -10.95 10.23 0.90
N GLN A 158 -11.51 10.54 -0.27
CA GLN A 158 -10.88 11.39 -1.27
C GLN A 158 -11.89 12.43 -1.73
N TRP A 159 -11.46 13.69 -1.76
CA TRP A 159 -12.25 14.77 -2.32
C TRP A 159 -11.48 15.46 -3.45
N LYS A 160 -12.16 15.67 -4.57
CA LYS A 160 -11.61 16.33 -5.76
C LYS A 160 -12.49 17.47 -6.19
N ARG A 161 -11.89 18.65 -6.40
CA ARG A 161 -12.58 19.83 -6.93
C ARG A 161 -11.58 20.83 -7.51
N ASP A 162 -11.86 21.34 -8.70
CA ASP A 162 -11.16 22.49 -9.31
C ASP A 162 -9.61 22.40 -9.22
N GLY A 163 -9.05 21.23 -9.55
CA GLY A 163 -7.62 20.93 -9.44
C GLY A 163 -7.15 20.47 -8.06
N TRP A 164 -7.92 20.65 -7.00
CA TRP A 164 -7.60 20.14 -5.68
C TRP A 164 -7.90 18.64 -5.56
N THR A 165 -6.99 17.92 -4.93
CA THR A 165 -7.19 16.55 -4.45
C THR A 165 -6.79 16.48 -2.99
N THR A 166 -7.71 16.05 -2.13
CA THR A 166 -7.44 15.78 -0.72
C THR A 166 -7.74 14.31 -0.44
N GLN A 167 -6.81 13.60 0.17
CA GLN A 167 -6.92 12.20 0.51
C GLN A 167 -6.61 12.01 1.98
N LEU A 168 -7.43 11.21 2.66
CA LEU A 168 -7.26 10.85 4.06
C LEU A 168 -7.47 9.36 4.20
N GLN A 169 -6.63 8.71 4.96
CA GLN A 169 -6.77 7.30 5.32
C GLN A 169 -6.34 7.09 6.75
N TRP A 170 -7.05 6.24 7.44
CA TRP A 170 -6.59 5.60 8.65
C TRP A 170 -6.66 4.10 8.45
N ALA A 171 -5.54 3.41 8.60
CA ALA A 171 -5.45 1.97 8.56
C ALA A 171 -4.88 1.45 9.88
N ARG A 172 -5.23 0.21 10.23
CA ARG A 172 -4.63 -0.55 11.32
C ARG A 172 -4.34 -1.95 10.82
N TYR A 173 -3.15 -2.45 11.07
CA TYR A 173 -2.76 -3.83 10.76
C TYR A 173 -2.23 -4.54 12.00
N ARG A 174 -2.30 -5.89 11.97
CA ARG A 174 -1.77 -6.75 13.02
C ARG A 174 -1.30 -8.08 12.47
N TYR A 175 -0.07 -8.43 12.78
CA TYR A 175 0.49 -9.77 12.71
C TYR A 175 0.53 -10.36 14.11
N SER A 176 -0.24 -11.42 14.39
CA SER A 176 -0.30 -12.07 15.73
C SER A 176 0.89 -13.00 15.96
N VAL A 177 2.09 -12.55 15.68
CA VAL A 177 3.35 -13.32 15.82
C VAL A 177 3.95 -13.16 17.21
N PRO A 178 4.70 -14.17 17.71
CA PRO A 178 5.56 -14.00 18.88
C PRO A 178 6.64 -12.95 18.61
N GLY A 179 6.83 -12.05 19.56
CA GLY A 179 7.67 -10.86 19.34
C GLY A 179 6.91 -9.77 18.61
N GLU A 180 7.35 -8.54 18.71
CA GLU A 180 6.63 -7.39 18.22
C GLU A 180 7.06 -6.97 16.80
N ARG A 181 7.69 -7.87 16.04
CA ARG A 181 8.33 -7.57 14.76
C ARG A 181 8.04 -8.62 13.70
N ILE A 182 8.01 -8.18 12.45
CA ILE A 182 8.00 -9.02 11.25
C ILE A 182 8.92 -8.39 10.20
N ALA A 183 9.50 -9.20 9.32
CA ALA A 183 10.31 -8.71 8.22
C ALA A 183 9.47 -8.56 6.97
N LEU A 184 9.62 -7.43 6.28
CA LEU A 184 9.14 -7.20 4.93
C LEU A 184 10.32 -7.00 3.97
N SER A 185 10.07 -7.15 2.69
CA SER A 185 11.03 -6.85 1.65
C SER A 185 10.37 -6.50 0.33
N ALA A 186 10.98 -5.57 -0.39
CA ALA A 186 10.86 -5.32 -1.82
C ALA A 186 12.19 -4.74 -2.30
N PHE A 187 12.42 -4.70 -3.63
CA PHE A 187 13.61 -4.07 -4.23
C PHE A 187 14.95 -4.54 -3.61
N GLN A 188 15.05 -5.85 -3.30
CA GLN A 188 16.21 -6.49 -2.65
C GLN A 188 16.57 -5.94 -1.27
N ALA A 189 15.67 -5.22 -0.60
CA ALA A 189 15.93 -4.55 0.67
C ALA A 189 15.01 -5.11 1.79
N PRO A 190 15.40 -6.17 2.50
CA PRO A 190 14.66 -6.63 3.67
C PRO A 190 14.86 -5.67 4.86
N PHE A 191 13.79 -5.38 5.56
CA PHE A 191 13.80 -4.59 6.80
C PHE A 191 12.70 -5.08 7.75
N GLU A 192 12.79 -4.66 9.00
CA GLU A 192 11.83 -5.05 10.03
C GLU A 192 10.75 -3.97 10.21
N ILE A 193 9.54 -4.41 10.50
CA ILE A 193 8.43 -3.54 10.90
C ILE A 193 7.85 -4.01 12.22
N VAL A 194 7.21 -3.08 12.95
CA VAL A 194 6.40 -3.45 14.12
C VAL A 194 5.23 -4.33 13.68
N ALA A 195 4.89 -5.34 14.49
CA ALA A 195 3.85 -6.30 14.13
C ALA A 195 2.42 -5.76 14.26
N GLU A 196 2.19 -4.65 14.96
CA GLU A 196 0.87 -4.00 15.06
C GLU A 196 1.02 -2.49 15.14
N ALA A 197 0.30 -1.75 14.27
CA ALA A 197 0.31 -0.30 14.27
C ALA A 197 -0.97 0.31 13.68
N ASP A 198 -1.24 1.56 14.08
CA ASP A 198 -2.11 2.50 13.40
C ASP A 198 -1.30 3.29 12.36
N VAL A 199 -1.89 3.48 11.17
CA VAL A 199 -1.23 4.12 10.03
C VAL A 199 -2.12 5.24 9.48
N PRO A 200 -2.17 6.42 10.13
CA PRO A 200 -2.82 7.58 9.56
C PRO A 200 -2.00 8.15 8.39
N SER A 201 -2.69 8.49 7.30
CA SER A 201 -2.11 9.08 6.09
C SER A 201 -2.99 10.23 5.59
N ALA A 202 -2.37 11.29 5.12
CA ALA A 202 -3.04 12.45 4.54
C ALA A 202 -2.24 12.97 3.34
N ASN A 203 -2.96 13.34 2.28
CA ASN A 203 -2.39 14.01 1.12
C ASN A 203 -3.26 15.19 0.73
N VAL A 204 -2.63 16.29 0.37
CA VAL A 204 -3.26 17.44 -0.28
C VAL A 204 -2.43 17.76 -1.51
N ALA A 205 -3.08 17.85 -2.66
CA ALA A 205 -2.45 18.19 -3.94
C ALA A 205 -3.27 19.21 -4.70
N TYR A 206 -2.58 19.99 -5.53
CA TYR A 206 -3.20 20.92 -6.47
C TYR A 206 -2.55 20.81 -7.85
N SER A 207 -3.36 20.49 -8.87
CA SER A 207 -2.96 20.54 -10.26
C SER A 207 -3.18 21.95 -10.81
N PHE A 208 -2.12 22.54 -11.27
CA PHE A 208 -2.14 23.84 -11.96
C PHE A 208 -2.53 23.71 -13.44
N GLY A 209 -2.64 22.47 -13.95
CA GLY A 209 -2.79 22.19 -15.37
C GLY A 209 -1.56 22.61 -16.16
N GLN A 210 -1.77 22.93 -17.44
CA GLN A 210 -0.70 23.34 -18.34
C GLN A 210 0.02 24.60 -17.83
N ARG A 211 1.36 24.56 -17.76
CA ARG A 211 2.24 25.66 -17.38
C ARG A 211 3.43 25.75 -18.33
N GLY A 212 3.44 26.84 -19.15
CA GLY A 212 4.47 27.03 -20.17
C GLY A 212 4.47 25.88 -21.16
N TRP A 213 5.60 25.15 -21.25
CA TRP A 213 5.77 24.01 -22.13
C TRP A 213 5.37 22.67 -21.48
N LEU A 214 5.08 22.64 -20.17
CA LEU A 214 4.63 21.46 -19.43
C LEU A 214 3.13 21.23 -19.65
N ASP A 215 2.74 19.97 -19.74
CA ASP A 215 1.36 19.56 -19.93
C ASP A 215 0.56 19.60 -18.61
N ASP A 216 1.22 19.30 -17.50
CA ASP A 216 0.68 19.48 -16.14
C ASP A 216 1.80 19.76 -15.13
N VAL A 217 1.44 20.51 -14.09
CA VAL A 217 2.23 20.72 -12.88
C VAL A 217 1.32 20.45 -11.70
N THR A 218 1.60 19.42 -10.93
CA THR A 218 0.84 19.10 -9.70
C THR A 218 1.77 19.18 -8.49
N CYS A 219 1.47 20.08 -7.55
CA CYS A 219 2.22 20.18 -6.29
C CYS A 219 1.42 19.58 -5.13
N TYR A 220 2.11 18.97 -4.16
CA TYR A 220 1.49 18.19 -3.10
C TYR A 220 2.28 18.24 -1.79
N ASN A 221 1.57 17.88 -0.72
CA ASN A 221 2.16 17.48 0.56
C ASN A 221 1.52 16.17 1.00
N ASN A 222 2.34 15.14 1.26
CA ASN A 222 1.94 13.85 1.81
C ASN A 222 2.50 13.71 3.22
N LEU A 223 1.68 13.38 4.17
CA LEU A 223 2.06 13.04 5.54
C LEU A 223 1.56 11.64 5.85
N SER A 224 2.42 10.78 6.33
CA SER A 224 2.06 9.46 6.83
C SER A 224 2.82 9.13 8.11
N MET A 225 2.19 8.33 8.97
CA MET A 225 2.77 7.91 10.24
C MET A 225 2.52 6.42 10.45
N THR A 226 3.42 5.76 11.18
CA THR A 226 3.24 4.44 11.75
C THR A 226 3.33 4.58 13.26
N ARG A 227 2.22 4.31 13.94
CA ARG A 227 2.09 4.43 15.40
C ARG A 227 1.90 3.03 15.99
N PRO A 228 2.96 2.41 16.54
CA PRO A 228 2.88 1.11 17.18
C PRO A 228 1.80 1.04 18.23
N VAL A 229 1.10 -0.11 18.30
CA VAL A 229 0.17 -0.39 19.38
C VAL A 229 0.92 -1.09 20.51
N GLY A 230 0.92 -0.48 21.69
CA GLY A 230 1.70 -0.94 22.83
C GLY A 230 2.79 0.06 23.22
N HIS A 231 3.44 -0.20 24.33
CA HIS A 231 4.43 0.71 24.94
C HIS A 231 5.71 -0.04 25.34
N SER A 232 6.13 -1.04 24.57
CA SER A 232 7.42 -1.69 24.84
C SER A 232 8.59 -0.76 24.46
N SER A 233 9.75 -0.98 25.07
CA SER A 233 10.98 -0.26 24.71
C SER A 233 11.46 -0.57 23.30
N GLY A 234 10.91 -1.64 22.67
CA GLY A 234 11.27 -2.09 21.32
C GLY A 234 10.52 -1.37 20.21
N VAL A 235 9.58 -0.46 20.50
CA VAL A 235 8.76 0.21 19.49
C VAL A 235 8.86 1.73 19.59
N ARG A 236 8.68 2.42 18.47
CA ARG A 236 8.71 3.87 18.38
C ARG A 236 7.93 4.34 17.15
N ASP A 237 7.26 5.48 17.27
CA ASP A 237 6.57 6.10 16.13
C ASP A 237 7.55 6.38 14.97
N SER A 238 7.08 6.09 13.76
CA SER A 238 7.73 6.49 12.51
C SER A 238 6.83 7.50 11.80
N TRP A 239 7.43 8.44 11.07
CA TRP A 239 6.68 9.35 10.22
C TRP A 239 7.49 9.79 9.01
N GLN A 240 6.77 10.14 7.95
CA GLN A 240 7.31 10.66 6.70
C GLN A 240 6.42 11.80 6.21
N ASN A 241 7.03 12.88 5.78
CA ASN A 241 6.38 13.98 5.06
C ASN A 241 7.15 14.22 3.76
N VAL A 242 6.42 14.27 2.65
CA VAL A 242 6.98 14.59 1.34
C VAL A 242 6.22 15.80 0.79
N THR A 243 6.95 16.87 0.55
CA THR A 243 6.45 18.08 -0.12
C THR A 243 7.14 18.21 -1.45
N GLY A 244 6.39 18.29 -2.52
CA GLY A 244 6.99 18.35 -3.85
C GLY A 244 6.03 18.70 -4.95
N CYS A 245 6.54 18.61 -6.18
CA CYS A 245 5.74 18.78 -7.39
C CYS A 245 6.13 17.73 -8.42
N SER A 246 5.12 17.19 -9.12
CA SER A 246 5.31 16.42 -10.35
C SER A 246 5.14 17.32 -11.56
N LEU A 247 6.01 17.14 -12.54
CA LEU A 247 6.09 17.92 -13.78
C LEU A 247 5.92 16.93 -14.93
N GLN A 248 4.84 17.07 -15.71
CA GLN A 248 4.54 16.18 -16.82
C GLN A 248 4.82 16.85 -18.17
N LYS A 249 5.47 16.10 -19.08
CA LYS A 249 5.60 16.48 -20.50
C LYS A 249 5.53 15.24 -21.38
N GLY A 250 4.44 15.07 -22.13
CA GLY A 250 4.18 13.85 -22.90
C GLY A 250 4.21 12.61 -22.01
N VAL A 251 5.14 11.69 -22.33
CA VAL A 251 5.37 10.46 -21.54
C VAL A 251 6.34 10.64 -20.39
N MET A 252 6.97 11.81 -20.26
CA MET A 252 7.93 12.10 -19.19
C MET A 252 7.21 12.63 -17.97
N LEU A 253 7.51 12.05 -16.81
CA LEU A 253 7.06 12.50 -15.49
C LEU A 253 8.28 12.68 -14.60
N THR A 254 8.47 13.90 -14.09
CA THR A 254 9.59 14.27 -13.23
C THR A 254 9.05 14.70 -11.87
N TYR A 255 9.67 14.21 -10.81
CA TYR A 255 9.37 14.59 -9.43
C TYR A 255 10.48 15.47 -8.86
N VAL A 256 10.09 16.52 -8.12
CA VAL A 256 10.98 17.33 -7.32
C VAL A 256 10.45 17.32 -5.90
N ASP A 257 11.06 16.53 -5.04
CA ASP A 257 10.55 16.24 -3.70
C ASP A 257 11.54 16.68 -2.61
N TRP A 258 11.01 17.29 -1.55
CA TRP A 258 11.66 17.45 -0.28
C TRP A 258 11.05 16.49 0.73
N ILE A 259 11.89 15.64 1.31
CA ILE A 259 11.48 14.56 2.21
C ILE A 259 12.00 14.87 3.60
N ALA A 260 11.10 14.83 4.57
CA ALA A 260 11.41 14.83 5.98
C ALA A 260 10.82 13.59 6.63
N GLY A 261 11.56 12.95 7.53
CA GLY A 261 11.08 11.74 8.18
C GLY A 261 11.88 11.41 9.43
N ARG A 262 11.33 10.49 10.21
CA ARG A 262 11.99 9.95 11.39
C ARG A 262 11.66 8.48 11.53
N ASN A 263 12.67 7.69 11.88
CA ASN A 263 12.53 6.28 12.18
C ASN A 263 11.89 5.48 11.01
N MET A 264 12.17 5.88 9.78
CA MET A 264 11.89 5.14 8.56
C MET A 264 13.15 4.38 8.16
N TRP A 265 13.01 3.17 7.60
CA TRP A 265 14.14 2.33 7.22
C TRP A 265 15.15 3.02 6.28
N PHE A 266 14.69 3.93 5.43
CA PHE A 266 15.53 4.72 4.51
C PHE A 266 15.91 6.11 5.07
N ALA A 267 15.45 6.49 6.26
CA ALA A 267 15.68 7.79 6.89
C ALA A 267 16.16 7.63 8.35
N GLY A 268 17.29 6.95 8.51
CA GLY A 268 17.99 6.79 9.79
C GLY A 268 17.36 5.79 10.75
N GLY A 269 16.66 4.77 10.24
CA GLY A 269 16.13 3.66 11.04
C GLY A 269 16.44 2.31 10.40
N ASP A 270 16.49 1.24 11.19
CA ASP A 270 16.66 -0.14 10.69
C ASP A 270 15.32 -0.78 10.33
N GLY A 271 14.21 -0.06 10.55
CA GLY A 271 12.86 -0.53 10.28
C GLY A 271 11.82 0.55 10.46
N ILE A 272 10.55 0.16 10.49
CA ILE A 272 9.42 1.07 10.66
C ILE A 272 8.64 0.71 11.92
N GLY A 273 8.40 1.70 12.78
CA GLY A 273 7.69 1.49 14.06
C GLY A 273 8.55 0.82 15.13
N ILE A 274 9.84 0.66 14.90
CA ILE A 274 10.81 -0.02 15.78
C ILE A 274 11.73 1.02 16.43
N ASN A 275 12.07 0.79 17.69
CA ASN A 275 13.09 1.59 18.38
C ASN A 275 14.46 0.99 18.10
N ASN A 276 15.31 1.73 17.44
CA ASN A 276 16.66 1.31 17.04
C ASN A 276 17.76 1.94 17.92
N GLY A 277 17.39 2.45 19.10
CA GLY A 277 18.30 3.08 20.05
C GLY A 277 18.22 4.58 20.10
#